data_b09d176d8eb27e45d99154f70c9b53f9
#
_entry.id   b09d176d8eb27e45d99154f70c9b53f9
#
_cell.length_a   1.000
_cell.length_b   1.000
_cell.length_c   1.000
_cell.angle_alpha   90.00
_cell.angle_beta   90.00
_cell.angle_gamma   90.00
#
_symmetry.space_group_name_H-M   'P 1'
#
loop_
_entity.id
_entity.type
_entity.pdbx_description
1 polymer ?
#
loop_
_entity_poly.entity_id
_entity_poly.type
_entity_poly.pdbx_seq_one_letter_code
_entity_poly.pdbx_strand_id
1 'polypeptide(L)'
;MVVPEEATFLGSIAYAKGGNIWIQNDQGAIQLTKTGGASMPSWSADGRWIYYIQSSEEIGKWPVRGRDSWYDLSVQELYRVNASGSGEPQRLLSGRVRRGSLRWSAWMRQPVVSPDGKTVALVTDAPQPDDSNVVLQFYDIGRKRLTRAGVGEVGVLGHQDPEWRADGKLLLYTQNGRDGARGAPIIMRYDPKTKRTRAMTGPGYMQASYSPDGRYIAATRTTTLGTDVVILNGSNGNELLRVTDDAASWAPTWSPAGDAIVFLHAVGRTVDLRLARLEGAAPGWTVAEPVDLTQVSGLDAASRPDWYIPPALLPAAEPPPSAGSAASTVARPSP
;
A
#
# COMPACT_ATOMS: atom_id res chain seq x y z
N MET A 1 -13.39 -3.38 -26.70
CA MET A 1 -11.93 -3.44 -26.92
C MET A 1 -11.51 -4.78 -26.38
N VAL A 2 -10.94 -5.65 -27.19
CA VAL A 2 -10.46 -6.98 -26.73
C VAL A 2 -9.18 -6.72 -25.94
N VAL A 3 -9.15 -7.11 -24.67
CA VAL A 3 -7.95 -7.05 -23.84
C VAL A 3 -6.96 -8.04 -24.43
N PRO A 4 -5.72 -7.67 -24.73
CA PRO A 4 -4.71 -8.62 -25.21
C PRO A 4 -4.56 -9.77 -24.20
N GLU A 5 -4.33 -10.99 -24.69
CA GLU A 5 -4.17 -12.19 -23.84
C GLU A 5 -3.07 -11.99 -22.79
N GLU A 6 -2.03 -11.24 -23.14
CA GLU A 6 -0.91 -10.86 -22.27
C GLU A 6 -1.31 -9.91 -21.13
N ALA A 7 -2.43 -9.18 -21.25
CA ALA A 7 -2.96 -8.29 -20.21
C ALA A 7 -4.05 -8.95 -19.36
N THR A 8 -4.30 -10.26 -19.51
CA THR A 8 -5.27 -10.98 -18.66
C THR A 8 -4.66 -11.22 -17.26
N PHE A 9 -5.46 -11.11 -16.22
CA PHE A 9 -5.06 -11.38 -14.85
C PHE A 9 -6.23 -11.92 -14.03
N LEU A 10 -5.94 -12.66 -12.96
CA LEU A 10 -6.96 -13.19 -12.08
C LEU A 10 -7.39 -12.15 -11.04
N GLY A 11 -8.67 -12.17 -10.70
CA GLY A 11 -9.24 -11.34 -9.64
C GLY A 11 -9.51 -9.90 -10.07
N SER A 12 -9.25 -8.96 -9.17
CA SER A 12 -9.62 -7.55 -9.38
C SER A 12 -8.59 -6.60 -8.78
N ILE A 13 -8.23 -5.57 -9.52
CA ILE A 13 -7.30 -4.51 -9.08
C ILE A 13 -8.12 -3.25 -8.79
N ALA A 14 -7.99 -2.73 -7.58
CA ALA A 14 -8.56 -1.44 -7.20
C ALA A 14 -7.53 -0.32 -7.41
N TYR A 15 -7.97 0.82 -7.95
CA TYR A 15 -7.16 2.01 -8.16
C TYR A 15 -8.00 3.28 -8.07
N ALA A 16 -7.36 4.43 -7.95
CA ALA A 16 -8.01 5.74 -7.96
C ALA A 16 -7.80 6.45 -9.31
N LYS A 17 -8.89 7.03 -9.82
CA LYS A 17 -8.90 7.79 -11.09
C LYS A 17 -9.96 8.88 -11.04
N GLY A 18 -9.56 10.12 -11.37
CA GLY A 18 -10.50 11.25 -11.41
C GLY A 18 -11.20 11.48 -10.06
N GLY A 19 -10.51 11.27 -8.93
CA GLY A 19 -11.08 11.40 -7.60
C GLY A 19 -12.11 10.32 -7.24
N ASN A 20 -12.08 9.18 -7.90
CA ASN A 20 -12.99 8.07 -7.63
C ASN A 20 -12.24 6.74 -7.58
N ILE A 21 -12.80 5.79 -6.81
CA ILE A 21 -12.30 4.43 -6.74
C ILE A 21 -12.92 3.60 -7.87
N TRP A 22 -12.07 2.86 -8.56
CA TRP A 22 -12.38 1.95 -9.64
C TRP A 22 -11.87 0.56 -9.30
N ILE A 23 -12.54 -0.46 -9.83
CA ILE A 23 -12.07 -1.84 -9.85
C ILE A 23 -11.96 -2.27 -11.31
N GLN A 24 -10.84 -2.90 -11.66
CA GLN A 24 -10.63 -3.53 -12.96
C GLN A 24 -10.44 -5.03 -12.78
N ASN A 25 -11.07 -5.81 -13.64
CA ASN A 25 -10.87 -7.25 -13.82
C ASN A 25 -10.73 -7.56 -15.33
N ASP A 26 -10.69 -8.84 -15.68
CA ASP A 26 -10.63 -9.33 -17.07
C ASP A 26 -11.83 -8.92 -17.96
N GLN A 27 -12.97 -8.53 -17.35
CA GLN A 27 -14.17 -8.09 -18.04
C GLN A 27 -14.25 -6.57 -18.27
N GLY A 28 -13.36 -5.81 -17.61
CA GLY A 28 -13.30 -4.36 -17.72
C GLY A 28 -13.23 -3.63 -16.40
N ALA A 29 -13.43 -2.30 -16.43
CA ALA A 29 -13.35 -1.43 -15.28
C ALA A 29 -14.71 -0.93 -14.80
N ILE A 30 -14.95 -0.96 -13.50
CA ILE A 30 -16.20 -0.52 -12.85
C ILE A 30 -15.86 0.61 -11.87
N GLN A 31 -16.57 1.73 -11.97
CA GLN A 31 -16.47 2.84 -11.02
C GLN A 31 -17.33 2.57 -9.78
N LEU A 32 -16.71 2.53 -8.60
CA LEU A 32 -17.40 2.29 -7.33
C LEU A 32 -17.89 3.55 -6.64
N THR A 33 -17.12 4.64 -6.67
CA THR A 33 -17.49 5.90 -6.05
C THR A 33 -17.73 6.99 -7.10
N LYS A 34 -18.59 7.98 -6.80
CA LYS A 34 -19.00 9.01 -7.74
C LYS A 34 -18.96 10.43 -7.18
N THR A 35 -18.43 10.58 -5.97
CA THR A 35 -18.47 11.86 -5.23
C THR A 35 -17.27 12.77 -5.51
N GLY A 36 -16.23 12.26 -6.18
CA GLY A 36 -14.94 12.93 -6.26
C GLY A 36 -14.16 12.86 -4.94
N GLY A 37 -12.88 13.13 -4.96
CA GLY A 37 -12.02 13.18 -3.76
C GLY A 37 -11.70 11.83 -3.12
N ALA A 38 -12.11 10.69 -3.71
CA ALA A 38 -11.75 9.35 -3.25
C ALA A 38 -10.39 8.91 -3.78
N SER A 39 -9.53 8.40 -2.90
CA SER A 39 -8.15 7.99 -3.20
C SER A 39 -7.67 6.86 -2.30
N MET A 40 -6.51 6.28 -2.62
CA MET A 40 -5.79 5.29 -1.79
C MET A 40 -6.64 4.07 -1.42
N PRO A 41 -7.14 3.29 -2.39
CA PRO A 41 -7.95 2.11 -2.12
C PRO A 41 -7.14 1.00 -1.45
N SER A 42 -7.83 0.22 -0.60
CA SER A 42 -7.30 -1.03 -0.02
C SER A 42 -8.42 -2.06 0.13
N TRP A 43 -8.19 -3.27 -0.36
CA TRP A 43 -9.11 -4.39 -0.22
C TRP A 43 -9.18 -4.92 1.20
N SER A 44 -10.36 -5.35 1.63
CA SER A 44 -10.45 -6.29 2.75
C SER A 44 -10.00 -7.69 2.32
N ALA A 45 -9.43 -8.47 3.25
CA ALA A 45 -8.95 -9.81 2.97
C ALA A 45 -10.04 -10.77 2.45
N ASP A 46 -11.31 -10.51 2.78
CA ASP A 46 -12.47 -11.29 2.29
C ASP A 46 -13.05 -10.78 0.97
N GLY A 47 -12.45 -9.75 0.36
CA GLY A 47 -12.85 -9.17 -0.91
C GLY A 47 -14.21 -8.45 -0.91
N ARG A 48 -14.84 -8.26 0.26
CA ARG A 48 -16.18 -7.63 0.32
C ARG A 48 -16.13 -6.11 0.35
N TRP A 49 -15.04 -5.53 0.85
CA TRP A 49 -14.93 -4.10 1.09
C TRP A 49 -13.69 -3.52 0.45
N ILE A 50 -13.81 -2.29 -0.04
CA ILE A 50 -12.68 -1.42 -0.34
C ILE A 50 -12.70 -0.26 0.65
N TYR A 51 -11.59 -0.11 1.38
CA TYR A 51 -11.32 1.02 2.25
C TYR A 51 -10.59 2.09 1.45
N TYR A 52 -10.86 3.35 1.72
CA TYR A 52 -10.27 4.45 0.97
C TYR A 52 -10.32 5.75 1.78
N ILE A 53 -9.56 6.74 1.33
CA ILE A 53 -9.63 8.10 1.87
C ILE A 53 -10.57 8.93 0.98
N GLN A 54 -11.55 9.55 1.61
CA GLN A 54 -12.44 10.54 1.00
C GLN A 54 -12.00 11.92 1.43
N SER A 55 -11.66 12.78 0.46
CA SER A 55 -11.39 14.20 0.67
C SER A 55 -12.61 15.04 0.29
N SER A 56 -12.86 16.08 1.05
CA SER A 56 -13.88 17.10 0.75
C SER A 56 -13.37 18.48 1.11
N GLU A 57 -13.78 19.48 0.35
CA GLU A 57 -13.40 20.86 0.62
C GLU A 57 -14.42 21.52 1.54
N GLU A 58 -13.93 22.18 2.60
CA GLU A 58 -14.71 22.92 3.59
C GLU A 58 -14.02 24.26 3.89
N ILE A 59 -14.69 25.12 4.68
CA ILE A 59 -14.07 26.33 5.20
C ILE A 59 -13.53 26.07 6.58
N GLY A 60 -12.22 26.15 6.70
CA GLY A 60 -11.48 26.08 7.95
C GLY A 60 -11.43 27.43 8.66
N LYS A 61 -11.13 27.40 9.95
CA LYS A 61 -10.94 28.60 10.77
C LYS A 61 -9.81 28.36 11.77
N TRP A 62 -8.76 29.19 11.68
CA TRP A 62 -7.60 29.10 12.55
C TRP A 62 -7.10 30.51 12.93
N PRO A 63 -6.64 30.74 14.17
CA PRO A 63 -6.12 32.04 14.56
C PRO A 63 -4.74 32.29 13.92
N VAL A 64 -4.64 33.38 13.18
CA VAL A 64 -3.37 33.87 12.64
C VAL A 64 -3.06 35.21 13.32
N ARG A 65 -1.93 35.31 14.02
CA ARG A 65 -1.52 36.52 14.77
C ARG A 65 -2.62 37.06 15.71
N GLY A 66 -3.33 36.14 16.40
CA GLY A 66 -4.40 36.49 17.34
C GLY A 66 -5.73 36.92 16.73
N ARG A 67 -5.88 36.81 15.39
CA ARG A 67 -7.14 37.08 14.69
C ARG A 67 -7.64 35.82 14.00
N ASP A 68 -8.94 35.56 14.05
CA ASP A 68 -9.57 34.48 13.33
C ASP A 68 -9.38 34.69 11.82
N SER A 69 -8.79 33.68 11.16
CA SER A 69 -8.60 33.66 9.70
C SER A 69 -9.34 32.46 9.13
N TRP A 70 -9.98 32.65 7.98
CA TRP A 70 -10.67 31.62 7.23
C TRP A 70 -9.78 31.15 6.08
N TYR A 71 -9.86 29.85 5.76
CA TYR A 71 -9.04 29.26 4.70
C TYR A 71 -9.74 28.03 4.08
N ASP A 72 -9.36 27.69 2.86
CA ASP A 72 -9.83 26.45 2.22
C ASP A 72 -9.22 25.25 2.93
N LEU A 73 -10.08 24.38 3.43
CA LEU A 73 -9.72 23.21 4.25
C LEU A 73 -10.07 21.93 3.51
N SER A 74 -9.06 21.15 3.15
CA SER A 74 -9.27 19.79 2.69
C SER A 74 -9.45 18.86 3.89
N VAL A 75 -10.63 18.28 4.02
CA VAL A 75 -10.99 17.35 5.09
C VAL A 75 -10.84 15.93 4.59
N GLN A 76 -10.02 15.14 5.26
CA GLN A 76 -9.77 13.74 4.93
C GLN A 76 -10.47 12.82 5.92
N GLU A 77 -11.12 11.78 5.42
CA GLU A 77 -11.90 10.84 6.21
C GLU A 77 -11.69 9.41 5.70
N LEU A 78 -11.66 8.44 6.61
CA LEU A 78 -11.61 7.03 6.25
C LEU A 78 -13.01 6.51 5.96
N TYR A 79 -13.19 5.97 4.77
CA TYR A 79 -14.42 5.34 4.31
C TYR A 79 -14.19 3.89 3.89
N ARG A 80 -15.28 3.16 3.74
CA ARG A 80 -15.33 1.90 2.99
C ARG A 80 -16.57 1.83 2.12
N VAL A 81 -16.46 1.11 1.02
CA VAL A 81 -17.56 0.83 0.08
C VAL A 81 -17.61 -0.67 -0.21
N ASN A 82 -18.79 -1.21 -0.46
CA ASN A 82 -18.91 -2.61 -0.87
C ASN A 82 -18.30 -2.79 -2.26
N ALA A 83 -17.46 -3.80 -2.44
CA ALA A 83 -16.78 -4.07 -3.69
C ALA A 83 -17.73 -4.46 -4.84
N SER A 84 -18.94 -4.92 -4.54
CA SER A 84 -19.98 -5.14 -5.54
C SER A 84 -20.63 -3.83 -6.07
N GLY A 85 -20.25 -2.67 -5.50
CA GLY A 85 -20.90 -1.39 -5.81
C GLY A 85 -22.29 -1.22 -5.19
N SER A 86 -22.73 -2.16 -4.35
CA SER A 86 -24.03 -2.09 -3.68
C SER A 86 -23.97 -1.32 -2.37
N GLY A 87 -25.01 -0.56 -2.07
CA GLY A 87 -25.14 0.21 -0.83
C GLY A 87 -24.32 1.50 -0.83
N GLU A 88 -24.55 2.33 0.19
CA GLU A 88 -23.88 3.61 0.35
C GLU A 88 -22.50 3.45 1.01
N PRO A 89 -21.51 4.29 0.64
CA PRO A 89 -20.23 4.35 1.32
C PRO A 89 -20.38 4.64 2.82
N GLN A 90 -19.61 3.94 3.64
CA GLN A 90 -19.66 4.03 5.09
C GLN A 90 -18.45 4.78 5.62
N ARG A 91 -18.66 5.91 6.31
CA ARG A 91 -17.61 6.62 7.03
C ARG A 91 -17.23 5.87 8.30
N LEU A 92 -15.94 5.63 8.49
CA LEU A 92 -15.38 4.95 9.66
C LEU A 92 -14.69 5.91 10.62
N LEU A 93 -13.89 6.84 10.10
CA LEU A 93 -13.14 7.80 10.90
C LEU A 93 -13.20 9.18 10.23
N SER A 94 -13.47 10.22 11.02
CA SER A 94 -13.48 11.60 10.53
C SER A 94 -12.18 12.31 10.88
N GLY A 95 -11.64 13.06 9.93
CA GLY A 95 -10.52 13.97 10.16
C GLY A 95 -10.95 15.34 10.66
N ARG A 96 -12.24 15.64 10.72
CA ARG A 96 -12.72 16.95 11.18
C ARG A 96 -12.39 17.17 12.66
N VAL A 97 -11.75 18.28 12.95
CA VAL A 97 -11.43 18.70 14.31
C VAL A 97 -12.10 20.06 14.58
N ARG A 98 -12.77 20.15 15.73
CA ARG A 98 -13.42 21.38 16.18
C ARG A 98 -13.08 21.66 17.64
N ARG A 99 -12.67 22.90 17.94
CA ARG A 99 -12.40 23.36 19.30
C ARG A 99 -12.96 24.78 19.45
N GLY A 100 -14.13 24.91 20.09
CA GLY A 100 -14.87 26.15 20.09
C GLY A 100 -15.27 26.61 18.68
N SER A 101 -14.82 27.80 18.25
CA SER A 101 -15.06 28.32 16.93
C SER A 101 -14.04 27.84 15.88
N LEU A 102 -12.94 27.22 16.31
CA LEU A 102 -11.87 26.74 15.41
C LEU A 102 -12.30 25.50 14.66
N ARG A 103 -11.89 25.39 13.40
CA ARG A 103 -12.20 24.28 12.49
C ARG A 103 -10.97 23.96 11.66
N TRP A 104 -10.48 22.72 11.77
CA TRP A 104 -9.37 22.20 10.96
C TRP A 104 -9.52 20.70 10.73
N SER A 105 -8.60 20.09 10.04
CA SER A 105 -8.64 18.66 9.71
C SER A 105 -7.34 17.97 10.10
N ALA A 106 -7.46 16.73 10.56
CA ALA A 106 -6.34 15.82 10.59
C ALA A 106 -6.03 15.30 9.18
N TRP A 107 -4.76 15.04 8.90
CA TRP A 107 -4.32 14.31 7.74
C TRP A 107 -4.61 12.83 7.92
N MET A 108 -5.11 12.17 6.86
CA MET A 108 -5.30 10.73 6.81
C MET A 108 -4.87 10.20 5.45
N ARG A 109 -4.05 9.15 5.43
CA ARG A 109 -3.50 8.60 4.18
C ARG A 109 -3.34 7.09 4.30
N GLN A 110 -3.40 6.42 3.13
CA GLN A 110 -2.92 5.07 2.89
C GLN A 110 -3.46 4.04 3.89
N PRO A 111 -4.79 3.87 3.97
CA PRO A 111 -5.39 2.87 4.83
C PRO A 111 -5.09 1.47 4.28
N VAL A 112 -4.69 0.54 5.15
CA VAL A 112 -4.49 -0.88 4.79
C VAL A 112 -5.10 -1.76 5.86
N VAL A 113 -6.01 -2.65 5.45
CA VAL A 113 -6.76 -3.51 6.37
C VAL A 113 -5.90 -4.71 6.80
N SER A 114 -5.92 -5.04 8.09
CA SER A 114 -5.26 -6.26 8.59
C SER A 114 -5.90 -7.52 8.00
N PRO A 115 -5.14 -8.61 7.82
CA PRO A 115 -5.66 -9.85 7.23
C PRO A 115 -6.84 -10.46 7.99
N ASP A 116 -6.99 -10.18 9.30
CA ASP A 116 -8.13 -10.60 10.11
C ASP A 116 -9.37 -9.68 9.99
N GLY A 117 -9.26 -8.60 9.21
CA GLY A 117 -10.34 -7.64 8.95
C GLY A 117 -10.74 -6.75 10.12
N LYS A 118 -9.97 -6.74 11.23
CA LYS A 118 -10.37 -6.03 12.46
C LYS A 118 -9.73 -4.66 12.62
N THR A 119 -8.61 -4.43 11.97
CA THR A 119 -7.79 -3.22 12.16
C THR A 119 -7.47 -2.60 10.81
N VAL A 120 -7.51 -1.28 10.73
CA VAL A 120 -6.93 -0.53 9.61
C VAL A 120 -5.66 0.14 10.09
N ALA A 121 -4.52 -0.20 9.48
CA ALA A 121 -3.31 0.59 9.60
C ALA A 121 -3.41 1.78 8.65
N LEU A 122 -3.11 2.97 9.13
CA LEU A 122 -3.08 4.20 8.33
C LEU A 122 -2.07 5.18 8.91
N VAL A 123 -1.71 6.20 8.15
CA VAL A 123 -0.86 7.29 8.65
C VAL A 123 -1.71 8.53 8.85
N THR A 124 -1.64 9.12 10.05
CA THR A 124 -2.46 10.25 10.45
C THR A 124 -1.85 10.99 11.64
N ASP A 125 -2.14 12.27 11.77
CA ASP A 125 -1.88 13.11 12.94
C ASP A 125 -3.10 13.22 13.87
N ALA A 126 -4.21 12.55 13.54
CA ALA A 126 -5.40 12.49 14.40
C ALA A 126 -5.09 11.85 15.78
N PRO A 127 -5.80 12.16 16.86
CA PRO A 127 -6.91 13.14 16.93
C PRO A 127 -6.44 14.57 17.24
N GLN A 128 -5.14 14.83 17.32
CA GLN A 128 -4.54 16.10 17.72
C GLN A 128 -3.52 16.59 16.69
N PRO A 129 -3.98 17.03 15.50
CA PRO A 129 -3.10 17.43 14.40
C PRO A 129 -2.27 18.69 14.69
N ASP A 130 -2.64 19.48 15.67
CA ASP A 130 -1.90 20.63 16.16
C ASP A 130 -0.68 20.27 17.03
N ASP A 131 -0.64 19.04 17.58
CA ASP A 131 0.38 18.59 18.53
C ASP A 131 1.13 17.32 18.07
N SER A 132 0.85 16.80 16.86
CA SER A 132 1.44 15.55 16.42
C SER A 132 1.85 15.55 14.96
N ASN A 133 2.86 14.73 14.64
CA ASN A 133 3.24 14.45 13.27
C ASN A 133 2.34 13.38 12.66
N VAL A 134 2.33 13.30 11.32
CA VAL A 134 1.65 12.23 10.59
C VAL A 134 2.42 10.93 10.79
N VAL A 135 1.89 10.03 11.60
CA VAL A 135 2.54 8.79 12.03
C VAL A 135 1.64 7.58 11.83
N LEU A 136 2.26 6.40 11.82
CA LEU A 136 1.54 5.13 11.77
C LEU A 136 0.62 4.97 12.99
N GLN A 137 -0.65 4.72 12.72
CA GLN A 137 -1.68 4.46 13.71
C GLN A 137 -2.55 3.28 13.30
N PHE A 138 -3.27 2.72 14.27
CA PHE A 138 -4.19 1.60 14.09
C PHE A 138 -5.60 1.98 14.49
N TYR A 139 -6.54 1.83 13.56
CA TYR A 139 -7.96 2.01 13.80
C TYR A 139 -8.63 0.65 14.02
N ASP A 140 -9.12 0.38 15.23
CA ASP A 140 -9.93 -0.79 15.57
C ASP A 140 -11.36 -0.57 15.04
N ILE A 141 -11.78 -1.37 14.06
CA ILE A 141 -13.07 -1.21 13.38
C ILE A 141 -14.23 -1.49 14.33
N GLY A 142 -14.12 -2.50 15.17
CA GLY A 142 -15.17 -2.91 16.11
C GLY A 142 -15.35 -1.92 17.26
N ARG A 143 -14.25 -1.45 17.83
CA ARG A 143 -14.24 -0.49 18.93
C ARG A 143 -14.30 0.96 18.50
N LYS A 144 -14.16 1.24 17.20
CA LYS A 144 -14.09 2.60 16.62
C LYS A 144 -13.04 3.48 17.30
N ARG A 145 -11.87 2.90 17.57
CA ARG A 145 -10.81 3.54 18.33
C ARG A 145 -9.51 3.60 17.56
N LEU A 146 -8.90 4.78 17.49
CA LEU A 146 -7.59 5.01 16.93
C LEU A 146 -6.53 4.89 18.04
N THR A 147 -5.40 4.24 17.74
CA THR A 147 -4.26 4.07 18.65
C THR A 147 -2.95 4.23 17.90
N ARG A 148 -1.97 4.94 18.49
CA ARG A 148 -0.63 5.07 17.91
C ARG A 148 0.11 3.73 17.93
N ALA A 149 0.89 3.46 16.90
CA ALA A 149 1.72 2.26 16.82
C ALA A 149 2.83 2.22 17.88
N GLY A 150 3.23 3.37 18.43
CA GLY A 150 4.34 3.48 19.38
C GLY A 150 5.71 3.41 18.70
N VAL A 151 5.77 3.70 17.40
CA VAL A 151 7.02 3.91 16.66
C VAL A 151 7.51 5.34 16.87
N GLY A 152 8.84 5.55 16.78
CA GLY A 152 9.43 6.88 16.94
C GLY A 152 8.89 7.85 15.89
N GLU A 153 8.60 9.07 16.30
CA GLU A 153 8.21 10.14 15.39
C GLU A 153 9.44 10.61 14.59
N VAL A 154 9.23 10.81 13.31
CA VAL A 154 10.23 11.35 12.38
C VAL A 154 9.62 12.54 11.67
N GLY A 155 10.42 13.59 11.53
CA GLY A 155 10.16 14.89 10.91
C GLY A 155 8.90 15.11 10.06
N VAL A 156 8.84 16.20 9.36
CA VAL A 156 7.63 16.78 8.73
C VAL A 156 6.84 15.85 7.82
N LEU A 157 7.47 14.89 7.14
CA LEU A 157 6.78 13.93 6.26
C LEU A 157 6.36 12.63 6.96
N GLY A 158 6.80 12.41 8.20
CA GLY A 158 6.37 11.29 9.03
C GLY A 158 6.56 9.91 8.43
N HIS A 159 5.54 9.08 8.58
CA HIS A 159 5.45 7.74 8.02
C HIS A 159 4.53 7.72 6.79
N GLN A 160 4.70 6.70 5.92
CA GLN A 160 3.87 6.46 4.74
C GLN A 160 3.78 4.95 4.45
N ASP A 161 2.88 4.58 3.55
CA ASP A 161 2.77 3.28 2.88
C ASP A 161 2.79 2.08 3.84
N PRO A 162 1.89 2.01 4.84
CA PRO A 162 1.77 0.80 5.64
C PRO A 162 1.37 -0.39 4.77
N GLU A 163 1.88 -1.59 5.11
CA GLU A 163 1.59 -2.82 4.40
C GLU A 163 1.64 -4.01 5.33
N TRP A 164 0.54 -4.74 5.47
CA TRP A 164 0.50 -5.95 6.29
C TRP A 164 1.12 -7.14 5.56
N ARG A 165 1.90 -7.95 6.30
CA ARG A 165 2.19 -9.29 5.84
C ARG A 165 0.93 -10.16 5.94
N ALA A 166 0.72 -11.09 5.01
CA ALA A 166 -0.49 -11.90 4.90
C ALA A 166 -0.86 -12.66 6.20
N ASP A 167 0.11 -12.99 7.05
CA ASP A 167 -0.14 -13.63 8.35
C ASP A 167 -0.52 -12.65 9.49
N GLY A 168 -0.57 -11.35 9.22
CA GLY A 168 -0.91 -10.29 10.18
C GLY A 168 0.13 -10.04 11.29
N LYS A 169 1.28 -10.75 11.27
CA LYS A 169 2.27 -10.66 12.35
C LYS A 169 3.26 -9.52 12.19
N LEU A 170 3.45 -9.05 10.97
CA LEU A 170 4.39 -7.97 10.65
C LEU A 170 3.71 -6.94 9.75
N LEU A 171 4.22 -5.73 9.81
CA LEU A 171 3.81 -4.62 8.95
C LEU A 171 5.06 -3.90 8.44
N LEU A 172 5.08 -3.54 7.16
CA LEU A 172 6.05 -2.60 6.60
C LEU A 172 5.48 -1.19 6.63
N TYR A 173 6.34 -0.20 6.65
CA TYR A 173 5.99 1.19 6.40
C TYR A 173 7.21 1.94 5.88
N THR A 174 6.98 3.01 5.14
CA THR A 174 8.00 3.95 4.71
C THR A 174 8.22 4.97 5.81
N GLN A 175 9.47 5.14 6.26
CA GLN A 175 9.90 6.22 7.13
C GLN A 175 10.63 7.26 6.30
N ASN A 176 10.14 8.49 6.31
CA ASN A 176 10.79 9.60 5.64
C ASN A 176 11.98 10.12 6.47
N GLY A 177 12.95 10.73 5.79
CA GLY A 177 14.12 11.30 6.46
C GLY A 177 13.76 12.47 7.40
N ARG A 178 14.61 12.68 8.42
CA ARG A 178 14.41 13.72 9.45
C ARG A 178 14.22 15.12 8.89
N ASP A 179 14.88 15.45 7.80
CA ASP A 179 14.93 16.80 7.23
C ASP A 179 14.05 16.98 5.99
N GLY A 180 13.01 16.14 5.83
CA GLY A 180 12.06 16.19 4.72
C GLY A 180 12.76 16.04 3.35
N ALA A 181 13.27 17.12 2.80
CA ALA A 181 13.91 17.13 1.48
C ALA A 181 15.34 16.54 1.42
N ARG A 182 15.99 16.25 2.56
CA ARG A 182 17.38 15.79 2.60
C ARG A 182 17.57 14.32 2.95
N GLY A 183 16.55 13.66 3.46
CA GLY A 183 16.61 12.24 3.84
C GLY A 183 15.84 11.38 2.87
N ALA A 184 16.51 10.51 2.11
CA ALA A 184 15.84 9.52 1.29
C ALA A 184 15.03 8.56 2.18
N PRO A 185 13.84 8.10 1.72
CA PRO A 185 12.95 7.22 2.48
C PRO A 185 13.61 5.85 2.73
N ILE A 186 13.20 5.20 3.83
CA ILE A 186 13.66 3.88 4.24
C ILE A 186 12.44 3.00 4.50
N ILE A 187 12.47 1.75 4.05
CA ILE A 187 11.46 0.77 4.43
C ILE A 187 11.78 0.24 5.83
N MET A 188 10.81 0.35 6.72
CA MET A 188 10.85 -0.16 8.08
C MET A 188 9.90 -1.34 8.25
N ARG A 189 10.27 -2.30 9.09
CA ARG A 189 9.41 -3.39 9.52
C ARG A 189 9.00 -3.18 10.98
N TYR A 190 7.73 -3.33 11.26
CA TYR A 190 7.12 -3.21 12.58
C TYR A 190 6.49 -4.54 13.00
N ASP A 191 6.69 -4.92 14.25
CA ASP A 191 6.04 -6.05 14.90
C ASP A 191 4.97 -5.51 15.88
N PRO A 192 3.67 -5.66 15.59
CA PRO A 192 2.59 -5.15 16.43
C PRO A 192 2.54 -5.77 17.83
N LYS A 193 3.01 -7.02 17.98
CA LYS A 193 3.03 -7.72 19.25
C LYS A 193 4.08 -7.19 20.19
N THR A 194 5.30 -6.97 19.69
CA THR A 194 6.43 -6.51 20.51
C THR A 194 6.65 -5.01 20.44
N LYS A 195 5.96 -4.31 19.52
CA LYS A 195 6.11 -2.87 19.19
C LYS A 195 7.54 -2.50 18.79
N ARG A 196 8.30 -3.46 18.25
CA ARG A 196 9.67 -3.24 17.79
C ARG A 196 9.69 -2.89 16.32
N THR A 197 10.62 -2.01 15.95
CA THR A 197 10.89 -1.62 14.57
C THR A 197 12.30 -2.05 14.16
N ARG A 198 12.46 -2.30 12.87
CA ARG A 198 13.76 -2.60 12.26
C ARG A 198 13.81 -2.01 10.86
N ALA A 199 14.91 -1.34 10.50
CA ALA A 199 15.17 -0.95 9.12
C ALA A 199 15.35 -2.21 8.26
N MET A 200 14.65 -2.25 7.12
CA MET A 200 14.74 -3.32 6.13
C MET A 200 15.70 -2.95 5.00
N THR A 201 15.76 -1.67 4.65
CA THR A 201 16.61 -1.17 3.57
C THR A 201 17.52 -0.05 4.06
N GLY A 202 18.49 0.30 3.24
CA GLY A 202 19.13 1.61 3.28
C GLY A 202 18.18 2.69 2.71
N PRO A 203 18.68 3.96 2.60
CA PRO A 203 17.92 5.06 2.02
C PRO A 203 17.60 4.83 0.53
N GLY A 204 16.48 5.38 0.07
CA GLY A 204 16.06 5.38 -1.33
C GLY A 204 15.03 4.31 -1.68
N TYR A 205 14.41 3.66 -0.69
CA TYR A 205 13.34 2.68 -0.91
C TYR A 205 12.05 3.07 -0.19
N MET A 206 10.91 2.86 -0.83
CA MET A 206 9.58 3.20 -0.33
C MET A 206 8.48 2.31 -0.94
N GLN A 207 7.23 2.48 -0.49
CA GLN A 207 6.04 1.86 -1.08
C GLN A 207 6.15 0.34 -1.19
N ALA A 208 6.51 -0.30 -0.09
CA ALA A 208 6.73 -1.74 -0.04
C ALA A 208 5.43 -2.53 -0.08
N SER A 209 5.43 -3.68 -0.76
CA SER A 209 4.36 -4.68 -0.78
C SER A 209 4.95 -6.07 -0.56
N TYR A 210 4.41 -6.85 0.38
CA TYR A 210 4.84 -8.23 0.61
C TYR A 210 4.39 -9.16 -0.51
N SER A 211 5.23 -10.15 -0.87
CA SER A 211 4.75 -11.33 -1.57
C SER A 211 3.75 -12.12 -0.71
N PRO A 212 2.82 -12.90 -1.29
CA PRO A 212 1.80 -13.64 -0.53
C PRO A 212 2.38 -14.55 0.55
N ASP A 213 3.54 -15.15 0.30
CA ASP A 213 4.26 -16.00 1.25
C ASP A 213 5.12 -15.22 2.27
N GLY A 214 5.21 -13.90 2.11
CA GLY A 214 5.97 -12.99 2.98
C GLY A 214 7.48 -13.11 2.90
N ARG A 215 8.02 -13.90 1.93
CA ARG A 215 9.46 -14.09 1.75
C ARG A 215 10.14 -12.98 0.97
N TYR A 216 9.38 -12.24 0.17
CA TYR A 216 9.86 -11.19 -0.71
C TYR A 216 9.08 -9.90 -0.50
N ILE A 217 9.65 -8.79 -0.96
CA ILE A 217 9.05 -7.46 -0.91
C ILE A 217 9.24 -6.83 -2.29
N ALA A 218 8.16 -6.40 -2.93
CA ALA A 218 8.24 -5.46 -4.05
C ALA A 218 8.31 -4.05 -3.47
N ALA A 219 9.14 -3.18 -4.05
CA ALA A 219 9.34 -1.83 -3.55
C ALA A 219 9.66 -0.85 -4.68
N THR A 220 9.36 0.42 -4.44
CA THR A 220 9.87 1.51 -5.26
C THR A 220 11.27 1.86 -4.79
N ARG A 221 12.22 1.91 -5.73
CA ARG A 221 13.59 2.37 -5.53
C ARG A 221 13.80 3.71 -6.23
N THR A 222 14.36 4.69 -5.53
CA THR A 222 14.76 5.96 -6.13
C THR A 222 16.07 5.80 -6.90
N THR A 223 16.13 6.40 -8.08
CA THR A 223 17.31 6.48 -8.94
C THR A 223 17.69 7.95 -9.16
N THR A 224 18.75 8.23 -9.90
CA THR A 224 19.14 9.60 -10.25
C THR A 224 18.16 10.26 -11.23
N LEU A 225 17.39 9.48 -11.98
CA LEU A 225 16.48 9.97 -13.02
C LEU A 225 14.99 9.88 -12.62
N GLY A 226 14.67 9.08 -11.60
CA GLY A 226 13.28 8.86 -11.18
C GLY A 226 13.13 7.66 -10.26
N THR A 227 12.21 6.75 -10.56
CA THR A 227 11.94 5.58 -9.71
C THR A 227 11.77 4.31 -10.54
N ASP A 228 12.24 3.19 -9.99
CA ASP A 228 12.06 1.86 -10.52
C ASP A 228 11.41 0.93 -9.50
N VAL A 229 10.77 -0.12 -9.99
CA VAL A 229 10.24 -1.22 -9.17
C VAL A 229 11.29 -2.31 -9.04
N VAL A 230 11.51 -2.78 -7.81
CA VAL A 230 12.48 -3.83 -7.49
C VAL A 230 11.86 -4.89 -6.57
N ILE A 231 12.46 -6.08 -6.54
CA ILE A 231 12.15 -7.14 -5.57
C ILE A 231 13.30 -7.26 -4.58
N LEU A 232 12.96 -7.27 -3.29
CA LEU A 232 13.89 -7.40 -2.18
C LEU A 232 13.66 -8.72 -1.44
N ASN A 233 14.69 -9.21 -0.79
CA ASN A 233 14.58 -10.31 0.16
C ASN A 233 13.81 -9.84 1.43
N GLY A 234 12.71 -10.50 1.76
CA GLY A 234 11.83 -10.13 2.88
C GLY A 234 12.43 -10.32 4.27
N SER A 235 13.59 -11.01 4.40
CA SER A 235 14.25 -11.21 5.70
C SER A 235 15.31 -10.15 5.99
N ASN A 236 16.08 -9.72 4.97
CA ASN A 236 17.23 -8.82 5.12
C ASN A 236 17.17 -7.54 4.29
N GLY A 237 16.21 -7.41 3.35
CA GLY A 237 16.03 -6.23 2.52
C GLY A 237 17.00 -6.09 1.34
N ASN A 238 17.84 -7.10 1.08
CA ASN A 238 18.75 -7.07 -0.07
C ASN A 238 17.97 -7.12 -1.38
N GLU A 239 18.36 -6.29 -2.34
CA GLU A 239 17.79 -6.30 -3.69
C GLU A 239 18.15 -7.61 -4.40
N LEU A 240 17.15 -8.28 -4.96
CA LEU A 240 17.27 -9.53 -5.67
C LEU A 240 17.07 -9.37 -7.18
N LEU A 241 16.10 -8.52 -7.57
CA LEU A 241 15.68 -8.38 -8.95
C LEU A 241 15.20 -6.95 -9.22
N ARG A 242 15.54 -6.40 -10.36
CA ARG A 242 14.95 -5.19 -10.91
C ARG A 242 13.78 -5.57 -11.82
N VAL A 243 12.59 -5.06 -11.52
CA VAL A 243 11.37 -5.30 -12.31
C VAL A 243 11.24 -4.29 -13.45
N THR A 244 11.63 -3.03 -13.20
CA THR A 244 11.68 -1.96 -14.23
C THR A 244 13.01 -1.24 -14.17
N ASP A 245 13.42 -0.61 -15.28
CA ASP A 245 14.62 0.23 -15.40
C ASP A 245 14.34 1.51 -16.22
N ASP A 246 13.08 1.95 -16.22
CA ASP A 246 12.56 3.05 -17.01
C ASP A 246 12.57 4.40 -16.26
N ALA A 247 12.95 4.42 -14.99
CA ALA A 247 12.93 5.57 -14.11
C ALA A 247 11.54 6.27 -14.00
N ALA A 248 10.46 5.56 -14.34
CA ALA A 248 9.11 6.09 -14.46
C ALA A 248 8.05 5.21 -13.76
N SER A 249 8.48 4.20 -12.99
CA SER A 249 7.61 3.19 -12.38
C SER A 249 7.69 3.23 -10.85
N TRP A 250 6.52 3.11 -10.16
CA TRP A 250 6.44 3.14 -8.69
C TRP A 250 5.18 2.45 -8.15
N ALA A 251 5.04 2.42 -6.82
CA ALA A 251 3.88 1.92 -6.08
C ALA A 251 3.49 0.49 -6.44
N PRO A 252 4.41 -0.48 -6.33
CA PRO A 252 4.12 -1.87 -6.69
C PRO A 252 3.17 -2.53 -5.70
N THR A 253 2.39 -3.49 -6.23
CA THR A 253 1.57 -4.42 -5.46
C THR A 253 1.73 -5.82 -6.03
N TRP A 254 2.01 -6.81 -5.18
CA TRP A 254 2.09 -8.20 -5.56
C TRP A 254 0.72 -8.76 -5.95
N SER A 255 0.72 -9.61 -6.97
CA SER A 255 -0.39 -10.54 -7.20
C SER A 255 -0.56 -11.44 -5.98
N PRO A 256 -1.80 -11.65 -5.47
CA PRO A 256 -2.06 -12.65 -4.43
C PRO A 256 -1.68 -14.09 -4.83
N ALA A 257 -1.49 -14.38 -6.13
CA ALA A 257 -0.95 -15.65 -6.62
C ALA A 257 0.59 -15.72 -6.57
N GLY A 258 1.28 -14.57 -6.40
CA GLY A 258 2.74 -14.50 -6.31
C GLY A 258 3.48 -14.54 -7.64
N ASP A 259 2.78 -14.47 -8.76
CA ASP A 259 3.27 -14.65 -10.12
C ASP A 259 3.46 -13.36 -10.91
N ALA A 260 3.03 -12.23 -10.34
CA ALA A 260 3.07 -10.93 -11.02
C ALA A 260 3.13 -9.76 -10.03
N ILE A 261 3.50 -8.59 -10.56
CA ILE A 261 3.48 -7.31 -9.85
C ILE A 261 2.74 -6.29 -10.71
N VAL A 262 1.75 -5.61 -10.13
CA VAL A 262 1.11 -4.45 -10.72
C VAL A 262 1.71 -3.19 -10.13
N PHE A 263 1.87 -2.12 -10.93
CA PHE A 263 2.48 -0.88 -10.50
C PHE A 263 2.00 0.30 -11.33
N LEU A 264 2.21 1.51 -10.83
CA LEU A 264 1.97 2.75 -11.55
C LEU A 264 3.15 3.09 -12.44
N HIS A 265 2.87 3.60 -13.64
CA HIS A 265 3.86 4.02 -14.61
C HIS A 265 3.48 5.37 -15.24
N ALA A 266 4.47 6.27 -15.35
CA ALA A 266 4.28 7.55 -15.98
C ALA A 266 4.42 7.47 -17.50
N VAL A 267 3.39 7.90 -18.22
CA VAL A 267 3.40 8.02 -19.68
C VAL A 267 3.20 9.49 -20.04
N GLY A 268 4.29 10.17 -20.31
CA GLY A 268 4.24 11.63 -20.56
C GLY A 268 3.74 12.40 -19.34
N ARG A 269 2.50 12.90 -19.39
CA ARG A 269 1.85 13.67 -18.31
C ARG A 269 0.74 12.91 -17.60
N THR A 270 0.54 11.64 -17.93
CA THR A 270 -0.48 10.78 -17.37
C THR A 270 0.16 9.63 -16.59
N VAL A 271 -0.65 8.95 -15.80
CA VAL A 271 -0.27 7.77 -15.04
C VAL A 271 -1.16 6.63 -15.47
N ASP A 272 -0.56 5.48 -15.74
CA ASP A 272 -1.24 4.27 -16.12
C ASP A 272 -0.85 3.10 -15.21
N LEU A 273 -1.61 2.02 -15.29
CA LEU A 273 -1.39 0.78 -14.58
C LEU A 273 -0.68 -0.20 -15.51
N ARG A 274 0.43 -0.77 -15.04
CA ARG A 274 1.19 -1.80 -15.76
C ARG A 274 1.31 -3.07 -14.94
N LEU A 275 1.45 -4.19 -15.63
CA LEU A 275 1.61 -5.53 -15.07
C LEU A 275 2.94 -6.12 -15.55
N ALA A 276 3.78 -6.56 -14.62
CA ALA A 276 4.95 -7.38 -14.90
C ALA A 276 4.74 -8.82 -14.40
N ARG A 277 4.90 -9.81 -15.26
CA ARG A 277 4.86 -11.22 -14.87
C ARG A 277 6.24 -11.70 -14.46
N LEU A 278 6.26 -12.58 -13.47
CA LEU A 278 7.47 -13.24 -12.97
C LEU A 278 7.49 -14.66 -13.50
N GLU A 279 8.51 -14.98 -14.30
CA GLU A 279 8.69 -16.29 -14.92
C GLU A 279 9.79 -17.07 -14.19
N GLY A 280 9.61 -18.39 -14.07
CA GLY A 280 10.53 -19.26 -13.37
C GLY A 280 10.25 -19.39 -11.88
N ALA A 281 11.18 -19.98 -11.16
CA ALA A 281 11.04 -20.24 -9.73
C ALA A 281 11.78 -19.21 -8.88
N ALA A 282 11.20 -18.85 -7.76
CA ALA A 282 11.80 -17.95 -6.76
C ALA A 282 13.11 -18.52 -6.16
N PRO A 283 14.16 -17.71 -5.97
CA PRO A 283 14.31 -16.29 -6.27
C PRO A 283 14.88 -15.97 -7.66
N GLY A 284 15.03 -16.99 -8.52
CA GLY A 284 15.65 -16.89 -9.84
C GLY A 284 14.69 -16.48 -10.95
N TRP A 285 13.72 -15.61 -10.66
CA TRP A 285 12.78 -15.11 -11.67
C TRP A 285 13.46 -14.33 -12.78
N THR A 286 12.86 -14.41 -13.96
CA THR A 286 12.97 -13.40 -15.02
C THR A 286 11.68 -12.59 -15.05
N VAL A 287 11.76 -11.37 -15.56
CA VAL A 287 10.61 -10.47 -15.70
C VAL A 287 10.23 -10.43 -17.17
N ALA A 288 8.98 -10.81 -17.47
CA ALA A 288 8.43 -10.61 -18.81
C ALA A 288 8.24 -9.11 -19.08
N GLU A 289 8.26 -8.71 -20.36
CA GLU A 289 8.01 -7.32 -20.75
C GLU A 289 6.70 -6.81 -20.13
N PRO A 290 6.71 -5.71 -19.35
CA PRO A 290 5.51 -5.20 -18.69
C PRO A 290 4.44 -4.78 -19.69
N VAL A 291 3.18 -5.15 -19.43
CA VAL A 291 2.04 -4.83 -20.28
C VAL A 291 1.15 -3.74 -19.65
N ASP A 292 0.60 -2.88 -20.49
CA ASP A 292 -0.30 -1.83 -20.05
C ASP A 292 -1.70 -2.40 -19.75
N LEU A 293 -2.16 -2.27 -18.51
CA LEU A 293 -3.55 -2.60 -18.12
C LEU A 293 -4.50 -1.43 -18.36
N THR A 294 -3.98 -0.20 -18.39
CA THR A 294 -4.71 1.02 -18.73
C THR A 294 -3.91 1.83 -19.74
N GLN A 295 -4.58 2.70 -20.48
CA GLN A 295 -3.90 3.54 -21.49
C GLN A 295 -4.41 4.98 -21.40
N VAL A 296 -3.48 5.93 -21.19
CA VAL A 296 -3.76 7.37 -21.08
C VAL A 296 -4.89 7.65 -20.09
N SER A 297 -4.92 6.91 -18.99
CA SER A 297 -6.06 6.87 -18.08
C SER A 297 -6.03 7.97 -17.03
N GLY A 298 -4.87 8.53 -16.70
CA GLY A 298 -4.73 9.57 -15.69
C GLY A 298 -5.11 9.07 -14.29
N LEU A 299 -4.49 7.96 -13.86
CA LEU A 299 -4.63 7.46 -12.51
C LEU A 299 -4.04 8.44 -11.49
N ASP A 300 -4.51 8.37 -10.26
CA ASP A 300 -3.94 9.14 -9.14
C ASP A 300 -2.55 8.60 -8.79
N ALA A 301 -1.53 9.40 -9.05
CA ALA A 301 -0.13 9.08 -8.81
C ALA A 301 0.23 8.81 -7.34
N ALA A 302 -0.58 9.29 -6.40
CA ALA A 302 -0.38 9.12 -4.96
C ALA A 302 -1.11 7.89 -4.40
N SER A 303 -1.92 7.21 -5.22
CA SER A 303 -2.76 6.08 -4.81
C SER A 303 -2.20 4.77 -5.33
N ARG A 304 -1.47 4.03 -4.48
CA ARG A 304 -1.01 2.68 -4.81
C ARG A 304 -2.22 1.81 -5.21
N PRO A 305 -2.15 1.02 -6.29
CA PRO A 305 -3.17 0.03 -6.61
C PRO A 305 -3.18 -1.08 -5.55
N ASP A 306 -4.30 -1.75 -5.39
CA ASP A 306 -4.39 -2.92 -4.51
C ASP A 306 -5.11 -4.07 -5.23
N TRP A 307 -4.64 -5.31 -5.02
CA TRP A 307 -5.05 -6.47 -5.80
C TRP A 307 -5.65 -7.56 -4.93
N TYR A 308 -6.84 -8.00 -5.31
CA TYR A 308 -7.55 -9.09 -4.66
C TYR A 308 -7.84 -10.23 -5.65
N ILE A 309 -7.54 -11.45 -5.25
CA ILE A 309 -7.96 -12.67 -5.94
C ILE A 309 -8.82 -13.49 -4.97
N PRO A 310 -10.05 -13.88 -5.36
CA PRO A 310 -10.87 -14.78 -4.57
C PRO A 310 -10.09 -16.07 -4.23
N PRO A 311 -10.13 -16.55 -2.98
CA PRO A 311 -9.36 -17.75 -2.58
C PRO A 311 -9.62 -18.99 -3.45
N ALA A 312 -10.83 -19.11 -4.01
CA ALA A 312 -11.19 -20.21 -4.91
C ALA A 312 -10.45 -20.18 -6.27
N LEU A 313 -9.88 -19.04 -6.64
CA LEU A 313 -9.13 -18.84 -7.89
C LEU A 313 -7.60 -18.87 -7.67
N LEU A 314 -7.15 -18.88 -6.40
CA LEU A 314 -5.73 -18.98 -6.10
C LEU A 314 -5.20 -20.38 -6.44
N PRO A 315 -3.99 -20.51 -6.99
CA PRO A 315 -3.35 -21.80 -7.17
C PRO A 315 -3.24 -22.52 -5.82
N ALA A 316 -3.39 -23.85 -5.82
CA ALA A 316 -3.19 -24.62 -4.61
C ALA A 316 -1.79 -24.36 -4.04
N ALA A 317 -1.70 -24.08 -2.73
CA ALA A 317 -0.41 -23.86 -2.09
C ALA A 317 0.48 -25.09 -2.32
N GLU A 318 1.66 -24.92 -2.87
CA GLU A 318 2.65 -26.00 -2.94
C GLU A 318 2.93 -26.47 -1.50
N PRO A 319 2.90 -27.79 -1.24
CA PRO A 319 3.28 -28.30 0.07
C PRO A 319 4.73 -27.88 0.37
N PRO A 320 5.06 -27.54 1.62
CA PRO A 320 6.43 -27.19 1.97
C PRO A 320 7.36 -28.34 1.52
N PRO A 321 8.54 -28.02 0.98
CA PRO A 321 9.50 -29.04 0.53
C PRO A 321 9.69 -30.00 1.71
N SER A 322 9.39 -31.29 1.48
CA SER A 322 9.61 -32.34 2.46
C SER A 322 11.05 -32.24 2.92
N ALA A 323 11.28 -32.10 4.22
CA ALA A 323 12.62 -32.13 4.79
C ALA A 323 13.28 -33.43 4.34
N GLY A 324 14.14 -33.32 3.33
CA GLY A 324 14.85 -34.44 2.75
C GLY A 324 15.59 -35.13 3.89
N SER A 325 15.26 -36.39 4.10
CA SER A 325 15.99 -37.33 4.94
C SER A 325 17.48 -37.25 4.58
N ALA A 326 18.24 -36.53 5.40
CA ALA A 326 19.69 -36.61 5.37
C ALA A 326 20.06 -38.03 5.81
N ALA A 327 20.18 -38.94 4.84
CA ALA A 327 20.77 -40.25 5.07
C ALA A 327 22.21 -40.06 5.54
N SER A 328 22.40 -40.18 6.83
CA SER A 328 23.69 -40.26 7.50
C SER A 328 24.41 -41.54 7.04
N THR A 329 25.29 -41.38 6.05
CA THR A 329 26.29 -42.41 5.76
C THR A 329 27.47 -42.23 6.70
N VAL A 330 27.37 -42.83 7.88
CA VAL A 330 28.53 -43.03 8.75
C VAL A 330 29.34 -44.16 8.14
N ALA A 331 30.45 -43.83 7.48
CA ALA A 331 31.48 -44.76 7.12
C ALA A 331 32.22 -45.20 8.42
N ARG A 332 32.12 -46.47 8.81
CA ARG A 332 32.96 -47.09 9.80
C ARG A 332 34.36 -47.33 9.22
N PRO A 333 35.43 -47.03 9.90
CA PRO A 333 36.74 -47.52 9.55
C PRO A 333 36.84 -49.00 9.98
N SER A 334 37.28 -49.86 9.09
CA SER A 334 37.65 -51.26 9.39
C SER A 334 39.12 -51.35 9.81
N PRO A 335 39.49 -52.41 10.50
CA PRO A 335 40.63 -52.53 11.42
C PRO A 335 42.02 -52.51 10.78
#